data_e47c09d3cfdd60b1363a32d7c4b46fd4
#
_entry.id   e47c09d3cfdd60b1363a32d7c4b46fd4
#
_cell.length_a   1.000
_cell.length_b   1.000
_cell.length_c   1.000
_cell.angle_alpha   90.00
_cell.angle_beta   90.00
_cell.angle_gamma   90.00
#
_symmetry.space_group_name_H-M   'P 1'
#
loop_
_entity.id
_entity.type
_entity.pdbx_description
1 polymer ?
#
loop_
_entity_poly.entity_id
_entity_poly.type
_entity_poly.pdbx_seq_one_letter_code
_entity_poly.pdbx_strand_id
1 'polypeptide(L)' 'MATQISRVKRLVKMLERLTKQPYLYDEEQNKLIREQLKTAKNELAMIEEKTSKGFK' A
#
# COMPACT_ATOMS: atom_id res chain seq x y z
N MET A 1 0.72 -1.66 -20.49
CA MET A 1 0.38 -2.81 -19.71
C MET A 1 0.27 -2.55 -18.23
N ALA A 2 -0.74 -3.08 -17.64
CA ALA A 2 -0.89 -2.93 -16.20
C ALA A 2 0.24 -3.67 -15.51
N THR A 3 0.96 -2.98 -14.68
CA THR A 3 2.06 -3.58 -13.95
C THR A 3 1.66 -3.79 -12.50
N GLN A 4 2.43 -4.61 -11.82
CA GLN A 4 2.20 -4.83 -10.41
C GLN A 4 2.35 -3.53 -9.63
N ILE A 5 3.21 -2.65 -10.10
CA ILE A 5 3.39 -1.36 -9.45
C ILE A 5 2.09 -0.56 -9.43
N SER A 6 1.38 -0.53 -10.54
CA SER A 6 0.11 0.20 -10.61
C SER A 6 -0.90 -0.36 -9.62
N ARG A 7 -0.97 -1.68 -9.52
CA ARG A 7 -1.90 -2.30 -8.58
C ARG A 7 -1.55 -1.96 -7.15
N VAL A 8 -0.27 -2.07 -6.81
CA VAL A 8 0.16 -1.82 -5.45
C VAL A 8 -0.03 -0.36 -5.09
N LYS A 9 0.24 0.55 -6.01
CA LYS A 9 0.01 1.97 -5.78
C LYS A 9 -1.46 2.27 -5.50
N ARG A 10 -2.34 1.66 -6.26
CA ARG A 10 -3.77 1.83 -6.02
C ARG A 10 -4.17 1.30 -4.67
N LEU A 11 -3.64 0.14 -4.32
CA LEU A 11 -3.96 -0.46 -3.03
C LEU A 11 -3.48 0.43 -1.90
N VAL A 12 -2.26 0.96 -2.01
CA VAL A 12 -1.73 1.85 -0.99
C VAL A 12 -2.62 3.09 -0.84
N LYS A 13 -3.00 3.70 -1.94
CA LYS A 13 -3.87 4.87 -1.89
C LYS A 13 -5.20 4.56 -1.23
N MET A 14 -5.79 3.43 -1.59
CA MET A 14 -7.06 3.05 -1.00
C MET A 14 -6.93 2.83 0.51
N LEU A 15 -5.89 2.13 0.91
CA LEU A 15 -5.67 1.87 2.33
C LEU A 15 -5.38 3.16 3.10
N GLU A 16 -4.65 4.08 2.48
CA GLU A 16 -4.40 5.37 3.12
C GLU A 16 -5.69 6.14 3.36
N ARG A 17 -6.61 6.08 2.40
CA ARG A 17 -7.89 6.75 2.58
C ARG A 17 -8.67 6.11 3.73
N LEU A 18 -8.61 4.80 3.84
CA LEU A 18 -9.30 4.12 4.92
C LEU A 18 -8.73 4.48 6.28
N THR A 19 -7.42 4.67 6.36
CA THR A 19 -6.80 5.05 7.64
C THR A 19 -7.17 6.46 8.07
N LYS A 20 -7.59 7.30 7.13
CA LYS A 20 -8.00 8.66 7.47
C LYS A 20 -9.40 8.74 8.01
N GLN A 21 -10.15 7.66 7.94
CA GLN A 21 -11.52 7.62 8.43
C GLN A 21 -11.69 6.48 9.44
N PRO A 22 -10.93 6.53 10.54
CA PRO A 22 -10.97 5.44 11.52
C PRO A 22 -12.31 5.31 12.23
N TYR A 23 -13.11 6.39 12.23
CA TYR A 23 -14.41 6.36 12.89
C TYR A 23 -15.41 5.48 12.15
N LEU A 24 -15.12 5.08 10.92
CA LEU A 24 -16.01 4.21 10.13
C LEU A 24 -15.80 2.74 10.44
N TYR A 25 -14.75 2.40 11.17
CA TYR A 25 -14.38 1.01 11.37
C TYR A 25 -14.07 0.72 12.82
N ASP A 26 -14.17 -0.55 13.19
CA ASP A 26 -13.81 -0.98 14.52
C ASP A 26 -12.29 -0.97 14.71
N GLU A 27 -11.88 -1.06 15.98
CA GLU A 27 -10.47 -1.06 16.28
C GLU A 27 -9.72 -2.19 15.57
N GLU A 28 -10.33 -3.37 15.54
CA GLU A 28 -9.72 -4.51 14.88
C GLU A 28 -9.54 -4.26 13.40
N GLN A 29 -10.56 -3.69 12.77
CA GLN A 29 -10.49 -3.40 11.35
C GLN A 29 -9.47 -2.32 11.07
N ASN A 30 -9.41 -1.30 11.92
CA ASN A 30 -8.42 -0.25 11.75
C ASN A 30 -7.00 -0.80 11.87
N LYS A 31 -6.81 -1.72 12.79
CA LYS A 31 -5.51 -2.35 12.97
C LYS A 31 -5.12 -3.15 11.74
N LEU A 32 -6.07 -3.92 11.20
CA LEU A 32 -5.82 -4.69 9.99
C LEU A 32 -5.49 -3.79 8.81
N ILE A 33 -6.23 -2.70 8.68
CA ILE A 33 -6.01 -1.76 7.58
C ILE A 33 -4.61 -1.19 7.66
N ARG A 34 -4.18 -0.81 8.84
CA ARG A 34 -2.83 -0.25 9.01
C ARG A 34 -1.75 -1.30 8.73
N GLU A 35 -1.98 -2.53 9.14
CA GLU A 35 -1.03 -3.59 8.85
C GLU A 35 -0.92 -3.86 7.36
N GLN A 36 -2.06 -3.90 6.69
CA GLN A 36 -2.06 -4.09 5.26
C GLN A 36 -1.41 -2.94 4.53
N LEU A 37 -1.64 -1.72 5.01
CA LEU A 37 -0.99 -0.56 4.42
C LEU A 37 0.52 -0.66 4.56
N LYS A 38 0.99 -1.06 5.71
CA LYS A 38 2.42 -1.22 5.93
C LYS A 38 3.01 -2.26 4.99
N THR A 39 2.33 -3.40 4.86
CA THR A 39 2.79 -4.45 3.96
C THR A 39 2.79 -3.99 2.51
N ALA A 40 1.73 -3.31 2.10
CA ALA A 40 1.64 -2.83 0.73
C ALA A 40 2.73 -1.81 0.43
N LYS A 41 3.01 -0.92 1.37
CA LYS A 41 4.08 0.05 1.18
C LYS A 41 5.44 -0.62 1.06
N ASN A 42 5.67 -1.65 1.87
CA ASN A 42 6.91 -2.41 1.79
C ASN A 42 7.06 -3.07 0.43
N GLU A 43 6.00 -3.69 -0.06
CA GLU A 43 6.04 -4.32 -1.36
C GLU A 43 6.29 -3.30 -2.46
N LEU A 44 5.63 -2.16 -2.37
CA LEU A 44 5.85 -1.11 -3.36
C LEU A 44 7.29 -0.64 -3.36
N ALA A 45 7.85 -0.43 -2.18
CA ALA A 45 9.24 -0.01 -2.08
C ALA A 45 10.18 -1.02 -2.68
N MET A 46 9.91 -2.31 -2.46
CA MET A 46 10.76 -3.35 -3.02
C MET A 46 10.69 -3.37 -4.54
N ILE A 47 9.50 -3.22 -5.08
CA ILE A 47 9.33 -3.22 -6.52
C ILE A 47 10.01 -2.00 -7.13
N GLU A 48 9.83 -0.84 -6.53
CA GLU A 48 10.43 0.39 -7.03
C GLU A 48 11.95 0.33 -6.93
N GLU A 49 12.46 -0.26 -5.87
CA GLU A 49 13.90 -0.40 -5.71
C GLU A 49 14.48 -1.25 -6.82
N LYS A 50 13.86 -2.37 -7.13
CA LYS A 50 14.31 -3.22 -8.21
C LYS A 50 14.29 -2.49 -9.54
N THR A 51 13.24 -1.74 -9.78
CA THR A 51 13.11 -1.00 -11.02
C THR A 51 14.18 0.09 -11.12
N SER A 52 14.42 0.78 -10.01
CA SER A 52 15.42 1.84 -9.99
C SER A 52 16.80 1.30 -10.28
N LYS A 53 17.11 0.15 -9.72
CA LYS A 53 18.41 -0.47 -9.98
C LYS A 53 18.57 -0.82 -11.44
N GLY A 54 17.48 -1.20 -12.08
CA GLY A 54 17.54 -1.50 -13.49
C GLY A 54 17.86 -0.29 -14.34
N PHE A 55 17.57 0.88 -13.85
CA PHE A 55 17.82 2.10 -14.58
C PHE A 55 19.26 2.54 -14.52
N LYS A 56 19.94 2.12 -13.54
CA LYS A 56 21.36 2.47 -13.43
C LYS A 56 22.23 1.47 -14.11
#